data_04385f149efe2d419680d1ef9b6f986f
#
_entry.id   04385f149efe2d419680d1ef9b6f986f
#
_cell.length_a   1.000
_cell.length_b   1.000
_cell.length_c   1.000
_cell.angle_alpha   90.00
_cell.angle_beta   90.00
_cell.angle_gamma   90.00
#
_symmetry.space_group_name_H-M   'P 1'
#
loop_
_entity.id
_entity.type
_entity.pdbx_description
1 polymer ?
#
loop_
_entity_poly.entity_id
_entity_poly.type
_entity_poly.pdbx_seq_one_letter_code
_entity_poly.pdbx_strand_id
1 'polypeptide(L)' 'MKDYLVCVDTSYTNGENGHINFTLKADDIDSAIETANQVLNTVKSLYSFVKNFNVKNVSEITE' A
#
# COMPACT_ATOMS: atom_id res chain seq x y z
N MET A 1 -3.78 14.62 -12.39
CA MET A 1 -3.69 13.44 -11.51
C MET A 1 -4.55 13.60 -10.28
N LYS A 2 -5.07 12.51 -9.82
CA LYS A 2 -5.90 12.47 -8.61
C LYS A 2 -5.09 11.93 -7.45
N ASP A 3 -5.49 12.29 -6.24
CA ASP A 3 -4.88 11.76 -5.02
C ASP A 3 -5.68 10.55 -4.53
N TYR A 4 -4.96 9.52 -4.11
CA TYR A 4 -5.59 8.30 -3.58
C TYR A 4 -5.01 7.96 -2.22
N LEU A 5 -5.88 7.50 -1.32
CA LEU A 5 -5.49 6.95 -0.02
C LEU A 5 -5.43 5.43 -0.15
N VAL A 6 -4.31 4.86 0.24
CA VAL A 6 -4.09 3.41 0.22
C VAL A 6 -4.02 2.91 1.66
N CYS A 7 -4.87 1.95 1.99
CA CYS A 7 -4.90 1.30 3.30
C CYS A 7 -4.38 -0.12 3.13
N VAL A 8 -3.37 -0.48 3.91
CA VAL A 8 -2.65 -1.74 3.75
C VAL A 8 -2.53 -2.45 5.09
N ASP A 9 -2.87 -3.73 5.10
CA ASP A 9 -2.58 -4.61 6.23
C ASP A 9 -1.18 -5.19 6.06
N THR A 10 -0.43 -5.23 7.16
CA THR A 10 0.93 -5.79 7.17
C THR A 10 0.99 -7.03 8.04
N SER A 11 1.81 -7.98 7.62
CA SER A 11 2.16 -9.16 8.43
C SER A 11 3.66 -9.18 8.62
N TYR A 12 4.10 -9.42 9.86
CA TYR A 12 5.52 -9.45 10.20
C TYR A 12 5.99 -10.88 10.45
N THR A 13 7.29 -11.09 10.30
CA THR A 13 7.90 -12.42 10.45
C THR A 13 7.80 -12.96 11.88
N ASN A 14 7.61 -12.09 12.87
CA ASN A 14 7.43 -12.49 14.28
C ASN A 14 5.98 -12.89 14.61
N GLY A 15 5.10 -12.92 13.62
CA GLY A 15 3.69 -13.27 13.82
C GLY A 15 2.77 -12.11 14.17
N GLU A 16 3.31 -10.92 14.33
CA GLU A 16 2.51 -9.73 14.59
C GLU A 16 1.88 -9.20 13.31
N ASN A 17 0.80 -8.45 13.46
CA ASN A 17 0.10 -7.78 12.36
C ASN A 17 0.01 -6.29 12.65
N GLY A 18 -0.01 -5.52 11.59
CA GLY A 18 -0.18 -4.08 11.68
C GLY A 18 -0.91 -3.55 10.45
N HIS A 19 -0.97 -2.24 10.36
CA HIS A 19 -1.52 -1.59 9.17
C HIS A 19 -0.79 -0.27 8.93
N ILE A 20 -0.71 0.09 7.65
CA ILE A 20 -0.15 1.37 7.23
C ILE A 20 -1.08 2.01 6.22
N ASN A 21 -1.07 3.33 6.20
CA ASN A 21 -1.79 4.11 5.20
C ASN A 21 -0.82 5.07 4.54
N PHE A 22 -0.97 5.24 3.24
CA PHE A 22 -0.18 6.24 2.53
C PHE A 22 -1.00 6.80 1.37
N THR A 23 -0.55 7.93 0.82
CA THR A 23 -1.20 8.57 -0.31
C THR A 23 -0.29 8.49 -1.54
N LEU A 24 -0.92 8.44 -2.70
CA LEU A 24 -0.21 8.51 -3.97
C LEU A 24 -1.04 9.26 -4.99
N LYS A 25 -0.40 9.63 -6.11
CA LYS A 25 -1.07 10.28 -7.23
C LYS A 25 -1.15 9.32 -8.40
N ALA A 26 -2.30 9.28 -9.06
CA ALA A 26 -2.51 8.46 -10.25
C ALA A 26 -3.65 9.05 -11.09
N ASP A 27 -3.75 8.61 -12.34
CA ASP A 27 -4.79 9.11 -13.24
C ASP A 27 -6.14 8.45 -12.99
N ASP A 28 -6.12 7.18 -12.55
CA ASP A 28 -7.33 6.43 -12.23
C ASP A 28 -7.05 5.42 -11.12
N ILE A 29 -8.09 4.72 -10.68
CA ILE A 29 -7.97 3.77 -9.57
C ILE A 29 -7.12 2.54 -9.93
N ASP A 30 -7.17 2.07 -11.16
CA ASP A 30 -6.39 0.92 -11.59
C ASP A 30 -4.89 1.24 -11.55
N SER A 31 -4.52 2.43 -12.03
CA SER A 31 -3.13 2.92 -11.94
C SER A 31 -2.70 3.11 -10.49
N ALA A 32 -3.61 3.57 -9.63
CA ALA A 32 -3.33 3.74 -8.20
C ALA A 32 -3.02 2.40 -7.54
N ILE A 33 -3.81 1.38 -7.82
CA ILE A 33 -3.61 0.02 -7.29
C ILE A 33 -2.28 -0.55 -7.78
N GLU A 34 -1.98 -0.42 -9.06
CA GLU A 34 -0.72 -0.90 -9.63
C GLU A 34 0.49 -0.22 -8.99
N THR A 35 0.44 1.10 -8.86
CA THR A 35 1.51 1.88 -8.24
C THR A 35 1.68 1.47 -6.76
N ALA A 36 0.59 1.30 -6.04
CA ALA A 36 0.63 0.87 -4.64
C ALA A 36 1.33 -0.49 -4.51
N ASN A 37 0.99 -1.45 -5.37
CA ASN A 37 1.62 -2.77 -5.35
C ASN A 37 3.12 -2.70 -5.65
N GLN A 38 3.53 -1.86 -6.58
CA GLN A 38 4.95 -1.66 -6.90
C GLN A 38 5.71 -1.08 -5.72
N VAL A 39 5.15 -0.06 -5.07
CA VAL A 39 5.75 0.57 -3.88
C VAL A 39 5.89 -0.47 -2.76
N LEU A 40 4.85 -1.24 -2.50
CA LEU A 40 4.85 -2.23 -1.42
C LEU A 40 5.84 -3.37 -1.70
N ASN A 41 5.97 -3.81 -2.94
CA ASN A 41 6.97 -4.81 -3.32
C ASN A 41 8.39 -4.31 -3.08
N THR A 42 8.65 -3.05 -3.40
CA THR A 42 9.95 -2.42 -3.15
C THR A 42 10.24 -2.35 -1.65
N VAL A 43 9.28 -1.91 -0.86
CA VAL A 43 9.42 -1.82 0.60
C VAL A 43 9.66 -3.21 1.20
N LYS A 44 8.91 -4.20 0.75
CA LYS A 44 9.06 -5.57 1.23
C LYS A 44 10.47 -6.13 0.96
N SER A 45 11.05 -5.80 -0.18
CA SER A 45 12.40 -6.25 -0.51
C SER A 45 13.48 -5.58 0.32
N LEU A 46 13.20 -4.37 0.85
CA LEU A 46 14.14 -3.61 1.66
C LEU A 46 14.11 -4.01 3.15
N TYR A 47 13.00 -4.56 3.63
CA TYR A 47 12.79 -4.85 5.05
C TYR A 47 12.49 -6.33 5.26
N SER A 48 13.46 -7.05 5.79
CA SER A 48 13.35 -8.51 5.97
C SER A 48 12.35 -8.92 7.06
N PHE A 49 11.98 -8.00 7.95
CA PHE A 49 11.02 -8.28 9.01
C PHE A 49 9.55 -8.26 8.52
N VAL A 50 9.32 -7.82 7.29
CA VAL A 50 7.98 -7.81 6.71
C VAL A 50 7.76 -9.11 5.95
N LYS A 51 6.70 -9.83 6.33
CA LYS A 51 6.32 -11.08 5.66
C LYS A 51 5.46 -10.80 4.43
N ASN A 52 4.41 -9.99 4.60
CA ASN A 52 3.47 -9.69 3.54
C ASN A 52 2.83 -8.32 3.72
N PHE A 53 2.47 -7.74 2.59
CA PHE A 53 1.55 -6.61 2.52
C PHE A 53 0.26 -7.06 1.82
N ASN A 54 -0.88 -6.61 2.31
CA ASN A 54 -2.17 -6.85 1.68
C ASN A 54 -2.90 -5.52 1.54
N VAL A 55 -3.09 -5.07 0.30
CA VAL A 55 -3.82 -3.84 0.03
C VAL A 55 -5.29 -4.08 0.34
N LYS A 56 -5.80 -3.39 1.36
CA LYS A 56 -7.15 -3.56 1.85
C LYS A 56 -8.14 -2.64 1.13
N ASN A 57 -7.73 -1.40 0.89
CA ASN A 57 -8.60 -0.42 0.27
C ASN A 57 -7.77 0.66 -0.43
N VAL A 58 -8.26 1.11 -1.58
CA VAL A 58 -7.73 2.26 -2.29
C VAL A 58 -8.92 3.16 -2.63
N SER A 59 -8.88 4.41 -2.17
CA SER A 59 -9.97 5.34 -2.40
C SER A 59 -9.46 6.70 -2.85
N GLU A 60 -10.23 7.34 -3.73
CA GLU A 60 -9.90 8.69 -4.18
C GLU A 60 -10.15 9.69 -3.05
N ILE A 61 -9.18 10.58 -2.85
CA ILE A 61 -9.32 11.68 -1.90
C ILE A 61 -9.98 12.83 -2.63
N THR A 62 -11.16 13.22 -2.18
CA THR A 62 -11.88 14.38 -2.72
C THR A 62 -11.87 15.49 -1.69
N GLU A 63 -11.55 16.68 -2.14
CA GLU A 63 -11.58 17.89 -1.30
C GLU A 63 -12.90 18.62 -1.43
#